data_6e1ebd01c99b0e972665969f47c41743
#
_entry.id   6e1ebd01c99b0e972665969f47c41743
#
_cell.length_a   1.000
_cell.length_b   1.000
_cell.length_c   1.000
_cell.angle_alpha   90.00
_cell.angle_beta   90.00
_cell.angle_gamma   90.00
#
_symmetry.space_group_name_H-M   'P 1'
#
loop_
_entity.id
_entity.type
_entity.pdbx_description
1 polymer ?
#
loop_
_entity_poly.entity_id
_entity_poly.type
_entity_poly.pdbx_seq_one_letter_code
_entity_poly.pdbx_strand_id
1 'polypeptide(L)'
;MSGIDFSPPSYRAASSDLTISISPLGLVELADEEFEVHGPRLNRYSLNWAMYLGHHYSYRRQIGDSQLVLNYYRAFSDFIINFAFGKGVDFRSPRETEAIIPDLLERVWEVDNNKATVLWEMGQQGTVSGDCFVKVAYEEPWEDSSGMKHPGRVRILPLNASFAFPEFHPHDRERLIRFKLKYRFWGTSLEGTRQVFTYTEILTDDSIEEYINDELIDSRPNPLGTIPVIHIPNIRISGSPWGLADCFDIININRTYNETATDIADIVNYHAAPVTVIIGAKASQLEKGANKVWGGL
;
A
#
# COMPACT_ATOMS: atom_id res chain seq x y z
N MET A 1 -13.70 20.28 20.20
CA MET A 1 -12.86 19.18 19.67
C MET A 1 -12.16 19.67 18.41
N SER A 2 -11.14 20.48 18.54
CA SER A 2 -10.44 21.06 17.39
C SER A 2 -8.95 20.88 17.63
N GLY A 3 -8.30 20.07 16.86
CA GLY A 3 -6.85 19.98 16.89
C GLY A 3 -6.21 18.63 16.49
N ILE A 4 -6.99 17.63 16.11
CA ILE A 4 -6.42 16.40 15.57
C ILE A 4 -6.53 16.48 14.05
N ASP A 5 -5.38 16.54 13.37
CA ASP A 5 -5.32 16.47 11.92
C ASP A 5 -5.40 15.00 11.50
N PHE A 6 -6.54 14.59 10.96
CA PHE A 6 -6.82 13.25 10.47
C PHE A 6 -6.29 13.01 9.04
N SER A 7 -5.47 13.91 8.49
CA SER A 7 -4.86 13.67 7.20
C SER A 7 -4.10 12.33 7.21
N PRO A 8 -4.33 11.43 6.26
CA PRO A 8 -3.57 10.19 6.19
C PRO A 8 -2.08 10.50 6.13
N PRO A 9 -1.23 9.70 6.80
CA PRO A 9 0.20 9.92 6.80
C PRO A 9 0.69 9.93 5.35
N SER A 10 1.13 11.09 4.88
CA SER A 10 1.82 11.15 3.60
C SER A 10 3.08 10.32 3.71
N TYR A 11 3.23 9.32 2.85
CA TYR A 11 4.46 8.55 2.71
C TYR A 11 5.59 9.49 2.27
N ARG A 12 6.21 10.20 3.20
CA ARG A 12 7.48 10.86 2.96
C ARG A 12 8.54 9.76 2.99
N ALA A 13 9.13 9.48 1.85
CA ALA A 13 10.40 8.79 1.77
C ALA A 13 11.37 9.51 2.71
N ALA A 14 11.71 8.89 3.83
CA ALA A 14 12.69 9.43 4.75
C ALA A 14 14.04 9.45 4.05
N SER A 15 14.63 10.64 3.99
CA SER A 15 15.95 10.86 3.45
C SER A 15 17.01 10.07 4.21
N SER A 16 17.91 9.45 3.48
CA SER A 16 19.32 9.12 3.75
C SER A 16 19.77 8.17 4.86
N ASP A 17 19.02 7.87 5.90
CA ASP A 17 19.42 6.88 6.92
C ASP A 17 18.45 5.69 6.94
N LEU A 18 18.41 5.04 5.80
CA LEU A 18 17.50 3.94 5.54
C LEU A 18 18.09 2.62 6.02
N THR A 19 17.93 2.36 7.29
CA THR A 19 17.58 1.01 7.71
C THR A 19 16.15 0.84 7.23
N ILE A 20 15.96 0.32 6.01
CA ILE A 20 14.65 0.24 5.37
C ILE A 20 13.86 -0.85 6.05
N SER A 21 13.21 -0.51 7.13
CA SER A 21 11.96 -1.14 7.50
C SER A 21 10.84 -0.32 6.86
N ILE A 22 10.71 -0.40 5.53
CA ILE A 22 9.48 0.02 4.86
C ILE A 22 8.51 -1.12 5.07
N SER A 23 8.17 -1.28 6.29
CA SER A 23 7.01 -2.03 6.67
C SER A 23 5.90 -1.00 6.81
N PRO A 24 4.75 -1.12 6.14
CA PRO A 24 3.53 -0.47 6.58
C PRO A 24 3.31 -0.69 8.08
N LEU A 25 3.87 -1.76 8.63
CA LEU A 25 3.95 -2.14 10.04
C LEU A 25 4.82 -1.22 10.89
N GLY A 26 5.75 -0.46 10.34
CA GLY A 26 6.53 0.53 11.10
C GLY A 26 5.66 1.62 11.74
N LEU A 27 4.40 1.74 11.32
CA LEU A 27 3.41 2.67 11.86
C LEU A 27 2.42 2.01 12.84
N VAL A 28 2.52 0.70 13.09
CA VAL A 28 1.60 -0.02 13.99
C VAL A 28 2.42 -0.77 15.04
N GLU A 29 2.17 -0.51 16.31
CA GLU A 29 2.57 -1.40 17.39
C GLU A 29 1.54 -2.52 17.47
N LEU A 30 2.00 -3.74 17.23
CA LEU A 30 1.18 -4.93 17.40
C LEU A 30 1.36 -5.43 18.84
N ALA A 31 0.24 -5.71 19.50
CA ALA A 31 0.26 -6.55 20.68
C ALA A 31 0.69 -7.97 20.30
N ASP A 32 1.24 -8.73 21.23
CA ASP A 32 1.74 -10.09 20.98
C ASP A 32 0.67 -10.97 20.30
N GLU A 33 -0.59 -10.87 20.73
CA GLU A 33 -1.72 -11.60 20.14
C GLU A 33 -1.97 -11.23 18.67
N GLU A 34 -1.92 -9.95 18.34
CA GLU A 34 -2.11 -9.48 16.96
C GLU A 34 -0.96 -9.94 16.08
N PHE A 35 0.27 -9.95 16.60
CA PHE A 35 1.43 -10.42 15.87
C PHE A 35 1.41 -11.93 15.64
N GLU A 36 1.00 -12.72 16.64
CA GLU A 36 0.88 -14.16 16.52
C GLU A 36 -0.10 -14.56 15.40
N VAL A 37 -1.26 -13.89 15.35
CA VAL A 37 -2.31 -14.21 14.38
C VAL A 37 -2.02 -13.62 12.99
N HIS A 38 -1.57 -12.38 12.93
CA HIS A 38 -1.49 -11.62 11.68
C HIS A 38 -0.07 -11.39 11.14
N GLY A 39 0.98 -11.63 11.95
CA GLY A 39 2.37 -11.38 11.60
C GLY A 39 2.81 -11.97 10.26
N PRO A 40 2.55 -13.25 9.97
CA PRO A 40 2.93 -13.87 8.69
C PRO A 40 2.29 -13.17 7.47
N ARG A 41 1.02 -12.78 7.59
CA ARG A 41 0.28 -12.03 6.57
C ARG A 41 0.89 -10.65 6.34
N LEU A 42 1.12 -9.92 7.42
CA LEU A 42 1.64 -8.56 7.39
C LEU A 42 3.07 -8.50 6.85
N ASN A 43 3.91 -9.47 7.17
CA ASN A 43 5.24 -9.59 6.59
C ASN A 43 5.18 -9.78 5.06
N ARG A 44 4.23 -10.59 4.58
CA ARG A 44 3.99 -10.76 3.13
C ARG A 44 3.54 -9.46 2.47
N TYR A 45 2.62 -8.72 3.08
CA TYR A 45 2.20 -7.42 2.56
C TYR A 45 3.35 -6.43 2.51
N SER A 46 4.16 -6.36 3.57
CA SER A 46 5.34 -5.50 3.61
C SER A 46 6.32 -5.79 2.47
N LEU A 47 6.59 -7.07 2.21
CA LEU A 47 7.44 -7.48 1.11
C LEU A 47 6.86 -7.06 -0.25
N ASN A 48 5.58 -7.32 -0.46
CA ASN A 48 4.89 -7.00 -1.73
C ASN A 48 4.88 -5.48 -1.98
N TRP A 49 4.57 -4.68 -0.98
CA TRP A 49 4.60 -3.22 -1.08
C TRP A 49 6.01 -2.68 -1.29
N ALA A 50 7.02 -3.26 -0.65
CA ALA A 50 8.41 -2.91 -0.91
C ALA A 50 8.77 -3.13 -2.38
N MET A 51 8.38 -4.28 -2.94
CA MET A 51 8.59 -4.58 -4.37
C MET A 51 7.83 -3.61 -5.28
N TYR A 52 6.56 -3.33 -4.98
CA TYR A 52 5.76 -2.38 -5.75
C TYR A 52 6.36 -0.96 -5.75
N LEU A 53 6.90 -0.53 -4.62
CA LEU A 53 7.54 0.78 -4.46
C LEU A 53 8.97 0.85 -5.01
N GLY A 54 9.51 -0.25 -5.53
CA GLY A 54 10.84 -0.30 -6.13
C GLY A 54 11.97 -0.61 -5.15
N HIS A 55 11.64 -1.05 -3.93
CA HIS A 55 12.64 -1.44 -2.94
C HIS A 55 13.02 -2.92 -3.11
N HIS A 56 13.74 -3.23 -4.19
CA HIS A 56 14.07 -4.60 -4.58
C HIS A 56 15.28 -5.15 -3.85
N TYR A 57 16.14 -4.29 -3.32
CA TYR A 57 17.38 -4.68 -2.63
C TYR A 57 17.25 -4.48 -1.13
N SER A 58 17.77 -5.43 -0.36
CA SER A 58 17.84 -5.37 1.10
C SER A 58 19.10 -4.64 1.61
N TYR A 59 20.04 -4.34 0.72
CA TYR A 59 21.31 -3.68 1.06
C TYR A 59 21.63 -2.58 0.04
N ARG A 60 22.40 -1.59 0.46
CA ARG A 60 23.00 -0.59 -0.43
C ARG A 60 24.34 -1.10 -0.92
N ARG A 61 24.60 -0.99 -2.21
CA ARG A 61 25.94 -1.12 -2.76
C ARG A 61 26.82 0.05 -2.30
N GLN A 62 28.13 -0.10 -2.46
CA GLN A 62 29.08 0.96 -2.12
C GLN A 62 28.86 2.20 -3.00
N ILE A 63 29.33 3.36 -2.53
CA ILE A 63 29.26 4.60 -3.31
C ILE A 63 30.10 4.42 -4.57
N GLY A 64 29.46 4.59 -5.73
CA GLY A 64 30.09 4.42 -7.05
C GLY A 64 29.70 3.16 -7.79
N ASP A 65 29.09 2.19 -7.12
CA ASP A 65 28.54 1.01 -7.79
C ASP A 65 27.20 1.33 -8.46
N SER A 66 26.96 0.71 -9.61
CA SER A 66 25.64 0.79 -10.26
C SER A 66 24.60 0.02 -9.46
N GLN A 67 23.39 0.52 -9.37
CA GLN A 67 22.26 -0.19 -8.81
C GLN A 67 21.04 0.09 -9.66
N LEU A 68 20.73 -0.84 -10.55
CA LEU A 68 19.60 -0.72 -11.47
C LEU A 68 18.35 -1.35 -10.87
N VAL A 69 17.23 -0.63 -10.96
CA VAL A 69 15.92 -1.14 -10.55
C VAL A 69 14.96 -1.01 -11.73
N LEU A 70 14.65 -2.16 -12.35
CA LEU A 70 13.59 -2.31 -13.32
C LEU A 70 12.38 -2.90 -12.59
N ASN A 71 11.38 -2.07 -12.33
CA ASN A 71 10.25 -2.46 -11.48
C ASN A 71 9.14 -3.12 -12.31
N TYR A 72 9.37 -4.37 -12.71
CA TYR A 72 8.36 -5.17 -13.39
C TYR A 72 7.20 -5.56 -12.48
N TYR A 73 7.45 -5.71 -11.17
CA TYR A 73 6.39 -5.97 -10.20
C TYR A 73 5.29 -4.92 -10.30
N ARG A 74 5.67 -3.64 -10.24
CA ARG A 74 4.73 -2.52 -10.37
C ARG A 74 4.09 -2.48 -11.76
N ALA A 75 4.89 -2.64 -12.82
CA ALA A 75 4.39 -2.56 -14.19
C ALA A 75 3.29 -3.59 -14.45
N PHE A 76 3.46 -4.83 -13.98
CA PHE A 76 2.45 -5.88 -14.13
C PHE A 76 1.25 -5.65 -13.21
N SER A 77 1.47 -5.23 -11.96
CA SER A 77 0.36 -4.89 -11.06
C SER A 77 -0.53 -3.80 -11.65
N ASP A 78 0.06 -2.69 -12.10
CA ASP A 78 -0.68 -1.58 -12.71
C ASP A 78 -1.38 -2.01 -14.02
N PHE A 79 -0.76 -2.91 -14.79
CA PHE A 79 -1.37 -3.47 -15.99
C PHE A 79 -2.63 -4.29 -15.67
N ILE A 80 -2.58 -5.15 -14.64
CA ILE A 80 -3.72 -5.97 -14.21
C ILE A 80 -4.87 -5.07 -13.73
N ILE A 81 -4.58 -4.04 -12.92
CA ILE A 81 -5.59 -3.08 -12.45
C ILE A 81 -6.24 -2.35 -13.63
N ASN A 82 -5.43 -1.86 -14.57
CA ASN A 82 -5.94 -1.18 -15.77
C ASN A 82 -6.77 -2.13 -16.65
N PHE A 83 -6.38 -3.39 -16.75
CA PHE A 83 -7.14 -4.39 -17.51
C PHE A 83 -8.50 -4.66 -16.87
N ALA A 84 -8.55 -4.76 -15.52
CA ALA A 84 -9.78 -5.02 -14.78
C ALA A 84 -10.75 -3.84 -14.79
N PHE A 85 -10.24 -2.62 -14.57
CA PHE A 85 -11.07 -1.44 -14.28
C PHE A 85 -10.97 -0.32 -15.32
N GLY A 86 -10.04 -0.38 -16.26
CA GLY A 86 -9.77 0.71 -17.21
C GLY A 86 -10.92 1.05 -18.17
N LYS A 87 -11.85 0.12 -18.39
CA LYS A 87 -13.08 0.37 -19.18
C LYS A 87 -14.26 0.81 -18.31
N GLY A 88 -14.06 0.95 -16.99
CA GLY A 88 -15.15 1.17 -16.04
C GLY A 88 -15.88 -0.12 -15.68
N VAL A 89 -16.70 -0.02 -14.63
CA VAL A 89 -17.54 -1.10 -14.11
C VAL A 89 -18.96 -0.55 -13.96
N ASP A 90 -19.94 -1.27 -14.46
CA ASP A 90 -21.34 -0.93 -14.25
C ASP A 90 -21.89 -1.72 -13.06
N PHE A 91 -22.46 -1.00 -12.11
CA PHE A 91 -23.15 -1.59 -10.97
C PHE A 91 -24.65 -1.63 -11.24
N ARG A 92 -25.24 -2.81 -11.16
CA ARG A 92 -26.68 -3.02 -11.36
C ARG A 92 -27.27 -3.77 -10.19
N SER A 93 -28.46 -3.38 -9.78
CA SER A 93 -29.21 -4.12 -8.77
C SER A 93 -30.07 -5.20 -9.42
N PRO A 94 -30.19 -6.41 -8.84
CA PRO A 94 -31.19 -7.38 -9.28
C PRO A 94 -32.63 -6.90 -9.06
N ARG A 95 -32.83 -5.82 -8.29
CA ARG A 95 -34.13 -5.16 -8.02
C ARG A 95 -34.33 -3.91 -8.89
N GLU A 96 -33.91 -3.95 -10.14
CA GLU A 96 -34.03 -2.80 -11.09
C GLU A 96 -35.47 -2.33 -11.32
N THR A 97 -36.48 -3.13 -10.92
CA THR A 97 -37.89 -2.74 -10.96
C THR A 97 -38.26 -1.63 -9.96
N GLU A 98 -37.42 -1.39 -8.95
CA GLU A 98 -37.58 -0.27 -8.03
C GLU A 98 -36.82 0.94 -8.61
N ALA A 99 -37.52 1.87 -9.22
CA ALA A 99 -36.95 3.00 -9.97
C ALA A 99 -35.95 3.87 -9.19
N ILE A 100 -36.00 3.86 -7.86
CA ILE A 100 -35.10 4.62 -6.98
C ILE A 100 -33.70 4.00 -6.84
N ILE A 101 -33.55 2.67 -7.04
CA ILE A 101 -32.30 1.97 -6.78
C ILE A 101 -31.21 2.33 -7.79
N PRO A 102 -31.46 2.40 -9.12
CA PRO A 102 -30.46 2.83 -10.08
C PRO A 102 -29.91 4.24 -9.78
N ASP A 103 -30.79 5.19 -9.46
CA ASP A 103 -30.41 6.56 -9.14
C ASP A 103 -29.57 6.64 -7.87
N LEU A 104 -29.90 5.83 -6.86
CA LEU A 104 -29.10 5.74 -5.62
C LEU A 104 -27.71 5.13 -5.87
N LEU A 105 -27.62 4.08 -6.70
CA LEU A 105 -26.33 3.48 -7.06
C LEU A 105 -25.46 4.46 -7.84
N GLU A 106 -26.04 5.16 -8.83
CA GLU A 106 -25.32 6.19 -9.58
C GLU A 106 -24.83 7.30 -8.65
N ARG A 107 -25.70 7.81 -7.77
CA ARG A 107 -25.34 8.82 -6.80
C ARG A 107 -24.18 8.36 -5.89
N VAL A 108 -24.28 7.16 -5.31
CA VAL A 108 -23.24 6.65 -4.38
C VAL A 108 -21.91 6.49 -5.10
N TRP A 109 -21.87 5.94 -6.31
CA TRP A 109 -20.63 5.67 -7.00
C TRP A 109 -20.03 6.89 -7.70
N GLU A 110 -20.85 7.73 -8.34
CA GLU A 110 -20.36 8.84 -9.18
C GLU A 110 -20.33 10.18 -8.44
N VAL A 111 -21.26 10.41 -7.48
CA VAL A 111 -21.40 11.70 -6.79
C VAL A 111 -20.77 11.67 -5.40
N ASP A 112 -21.16 10.70 -4.57
CA ASP A 112 -20.69 10.61 -3.19
C ASP A 112 -19.24 10.10 -3.09
N ASN A 113 -18.81 9.31 -4.09
CA ASN A 113 -17.44 8.76 -4.20
C ASN A 113 -16.89 9.00 -5.60
N ASN A 114 -15.58 9.02 -5.73
CA ASN A 114 -14.94 8.97 -7.04
C ASN A 114 -14.76 7.50 -7.44
N LYS A 115 -15.70 6.98 -8.22
CA LYS A 115 -15.74 5.57 -8.65
C LYS A 115 -14.42 5.07 -9.20
N ALA A 116 -13.81 5.85 -10.10
CA ALA A 116 -12.55 5.45 -10.72
C ALA A 116 -11.41 5.33 -9.70
N THR A 117 -11.31 6.27 -8.77
CA THR A 117 -10.30 6.26 -7.71
C THR A 117 -10.54 5.10 -6.74
N VAL A 118 -11.79 4.91 -6.29
CA VAL A 118 -12.14 3.81 -5.37
C VAL A 118 -11.82 2.45 -5.98
N LEU A 119 -12.20 2.22 -7.24
CA LEU A 119 -11.91 0.96 -7.95
C LEU A 119 -10.40 0.76 -8.14
N TRP A 120 -9.66 1.82 -8.45
CA TRP A 120 -8.20 1.76 -8.55
C TRP A 120 -7.56 1.36 -7.22
N GLU A 121 -7.95 2.01 -6.12
CA GLU A 121 -7.44 1.70 -4.78
C GLU A 121 -7.80 0.27 -4.34
N MET A 122 -9.03 -0.17 -4.60
CA MET A 122 -9.45 -1.56 -4.36
C MET A 122 -8.59 -2.54 -5.16
N GLY A 123 -8.38 -2.27 -6.45
CA GLY A 123 -7.53 -3.06 -7.32
C GLY A 123 -6.09 -3.10 -6.82
N GLN A 124 -5.55 -1.98 -6.39
CA GLN A 124 -4.19 -1.88 -5.88
C GLN A 124 -4.02 -2.68 -4.57
N GLN A 125 -4.97 -2.58 -3.64
CA GLN A 125 -4.94 -3.39 -2.42
C GLN A 125 -5.02 -4.89 -2.74
N GLY A 126 -5.92 -5.30 -3.61
CA GLY A 126 -6.06 -6.71 -4.04
C GLY A 126 -4.79 -7.21 -4.72
N THR A 127 -4.33 -6.53 -5.76
CA THR A 127 -3.19 -6.94 -6.59
C THR A 127 -1.87 -6.97 -5.82
N VAL A 128 -1.62 -5.97 -4.95
CA VAL A 128 -0.34 -5.84 -4.23
C VAL A 128 -0.37 -6.57 -2.89
N SER A 129 -1.38 -6.34 -2.04
CA SER A 129 -1.48 -7.01 -0.74
C SER A 129 -1.96 -8.45 -0.88
N GLY A 130 -2.81 -8.73 -1.86
CA GLY A 130 -3.54 -9.99 -2.00
C GLY A 130 -4.90 -9.97 -1.30
N ASP A 131 -5.17 -8.93 -0.53
CA ASP A 131 -6.40 -8.77 0.23
C ASP A 131 -6.87 -7.31 0.14
N CYS A 132 -8.15 -7.11 -0.11
CA CYS A 132 -8.78 -5.80 -0.10
C CYS A 132 -9.89 -5.78 0.96
N PHE A 133 -9.92 -4.75 1.77
CA PHE A 133 -10.99 -4.48 2.73
C PHE A 133 -11.69 -3.20 2.34
N VAL A 134 -13.01 -3.26 2.24
CA VAL A 134 -13.83 -2.11 1.87
C VAL A 134 -14.83 -1.82 2.98
N LYS A 135 -14.73 -0.66 3.58
CA LYS A 135 -15.66 -0.18 4.60
C LYS A 135 -16.72 0.69 3.93
N VAL A 136 -17.98 0.45 4.26
CA VAL A 136 -19.09 1.32 3.89
C VAL A 136 -19.49 2.13 5.13
N ALA A 137 -19.48 3.44 5.01
CA ALA A 137 -19.84 4.36 6.08
C ALA A 137 -20.86 5.37 5.60
N TYR A 138 -21.76 5.78 6.48
CA TYR A 138 -22.67 6.89 6.24
C TYR A 138 -22.18 8.12 6.98
N GLU A 139 -21.93 9.20 6.25
CA GLU A 139 -21.65 10.53 6.81
C GLU A 139 -22.97 11.30 6.91
N GLU A 140 -23.30 11.75 8.12
CA GLU A 140 -24.50 12.54 8.32
C GLU A 140 -24.40 13.93 7.66
N PRO A 141 -25.53 14.58 7.36
CA PRO A 141 -25.52 15.96 6.87
C PRO A 141 -24.79 16.88 7.85
N TRP A 142 -23.93 17.75 7.34
CA TRP A 142 -23.17 18.70 8.14
C TRP A 142 -23.18 20.09 7.53
N GLU A 143 -22.88 21.09 8.35
CA GLU A 143 -22.79 22.50 7.95
C GLU A 143 -21.33 22.97 8.13
N ASP A 144 -20.78 23.55 7.07
CA ASP A 144 -19.42 24.07 7.11
C ASP A 144 -19.34 25.43 7.84
N SER A 145 -18.12 25.94 8.05
CA SER A 145 -17.85 27.21 8.72
C SER A 145 -18.43 28.44 7.99
N SER A 146 -18.84 28.29 6.72
CA SER A 146 -19.47 29.33 5.91
C SER A 146 -21.01 29.31 6.02
N GLY A 147 -21.61 28.32 6.70
CA GLY A 147 -23.03 28.10 6.78
C GLY A 147 -23.64 27.31 5.61
N MET A 148 -22.79 26.73 4.76
CA MET A 148 -23.24 25.88 3.67
C MET A 148 -23.58 24.47 4.19
N LYS A 149 -24.78 24.01 3.87
CA LYS A 149 -25.27 22.67 4.26
C LYS A 149 -24.83 21.64 3.23
N HIS A 150 -24.14 20.61 3.70
CA HIS A 150 -23.75 19.45 2.93
C HIS A 150 -24.70 18.30 3.23
N PRO A 151 -25.27 17.65 2.21
CA PRO A 151 -26.16 16.50 2.39
C PRO A 151 -25.37 15.30 2.94
N GLY A 152 -26.07 14.43 3.65
CA GLY A 152 -25.50 13.13 4.03
C GLY A 152 -25.12 12.31 2.79
N ARG A 153 -24.06 11.52 2.92
CA ARG A 153 -23.51 10.71 1.83
C ARG A 153 -23.03 9.33 2.30
N VAL A 154 -23.06 8.39 1.38
CA VAL A 154 -22.49 7.06 1.59
C VAL A 154 -21.05 7.06 1.10
N ARG A 155 -20.12 6.70 2.00
CA ARG A 155 -18.70 6.57 1.68
C ARG A 155 -18.33 5.11 1.49
N ILE A 156 -17.61 4.85 0.40
CA ILE A 156 -16.97 3.56 0.11
C ILE A 156 -15.48 3.77 0.29
N LEU A 157 -14.91 3.16 1.33
CA LEU A 157 -13.56 3.40 1.80
C LEU A 157 -12.72 2.14 1.65
N PRO A 158 -11.87 2.03 0.60
CA PRO A 158 -10.86 0.99 0.54
C PRO A 158 -9.87 1.19 1.69
N LEU A 159 -9.68 0.16 2.50
CA LEU A 159 -8.79 0.20 3.65
C LEU A 159 -7.43 -0.38 3.30
N ASN A 160 -6.37 0.17 3.90
CA ASN A 160 -5.06 -0.47 3.81
C ASN A 160 -5.11 -1.82 4.55
N ALA A 161 -4.88 -2.91 3.81
CA ALA A 161 -4.95 -4.26 4.34
C ALA A 161 -3.98 -4.52 5.51
N SER A 162 -2.90 -3.73 5.61
CA SER A 162 -1.94 -3.82 6.71
C SER A 162 -2.48 -3.29 8.04
N PHE A 163 -3.53 -2.46 8.01
CA PHE A 163 -4.15 -1.88 9.20
C PHE A 163 -5.44 -2.58 9.60
N ALA A 164 -5.84 -3.59 8.83
CA ALA A 164 -7.06 -4.36 9.02
C ALA A 164 -6.79 -5.64 9.80
N PHE A 165 -7.48 -5.84 10.90
CA PHE A 165 -7.38 -7.00 11.80
C PHE A 165 -8.75 -7.66 11.96
N PRO A 166 -9.20 -8.44 10.96
CA PRO A 166 -10.48 -9.12 11.02
C PRO A 166 -10.43 -10.39 11.89
N GLU A 167 -11.50 -10.64 12.60
CA GLU A 167 -11.76 -11.93 13.26
C GLU A 167 -12.91 -12.63 12.52
N PHE A 168 -12.62 -13.82 12.01
CA PHE A 168 -13.60 -14.62 11.26
C PHE A 168 -14.27 -15.66 12.15
N HIS A 169 -15.49 -16.03 11.77
CA HIS A 169 -16.18 -17.13 12.45
C HIS A 169 -15.41 -18.44 12.24
N PRO A 170 -15.23 -19.27 13.30
CA PRO A 170 -14.40 -20.49 13.26
C PRO A 170 -14.81 -21.48 12.16
N HIS A 171 -16.09 -21.55 11.87
CA HIS A 171 -16.67 -22.49 10.89
C HIS A 171 -17.09 -21.82 9.58
N ASP A 172 -17.00 -20.47 9.49
CA ASP A 172 -17.37 -19.70 8.30
C ASP A 172 -16.37 -18.55 8.11
N ARG A 173 -15.40 -18.78 7.24
CA ARG A 173 -14.30 -17.85 6.99
C ARG A 173 -14.71 -16.64 6.16
N GLU A 174 -15.91 -16.60 5.65
CA GLU A 174 -16.47 -15.42 4.94
C GLU A 174 -17.21 -14.49 5.90
N ARG A 175 -17.58 -14.99 7.10
CA ARG A 175 -18.30 -14.23 8.11
C ARG A 175 -17.34 -13.59 9.11
N LEU A 176 -17.34 -12.27 9.18
CA LEU A 176 -16.65 -11.50 10.22
C LEU A 176 -17.48 -11.55 11.53
N ILE A 177 -16.78 -11.73 12.66
CA ILE A 177 -17.34 -11.60 14.00
C ILE A 177 -16.98 -10.24 14.58
N ARG A 178 -15.76 -9.81 14.33
CA ARG A 178 -15.24 -8.51 14.74
C ARG A 178 -14.24 -8.00 13.69
N PHE A 179 -14.22 -6.73 13.50
CA PHE A 179 -13.23 -6.07 12.65
C PHE A 179 -12.55 -4.98 13.45
N LYS A 180 -11.22 -4.99 13.47
CA LYS A 180 -10.41 -3.94 14.09
C LYS A 180 -9.61 -3.24 12.99
N LEU A 181 -9.71 -1.92 12.93
CA LEU A 181 -8.83 -1.06 12.15
C LEU A 181 -7.88 -0.37 13.12
N LYS A 182 -6.57 -0.53 12.94
CA LYS A 182 -5.56 0.08 13.83
C LYS A 182 -4.41 0.63 13.03
N TYR A 183 -4.09 1.91 13.25
CA TYR A 183 -2.95 2.57 12.62
C TYR A 183 -2.45 3.74 13.45
N ARG A 184 -1.22 4.18 13.16
CA ARG A 184 -0.62 5.35 13.77
C ARG A 184 -0.67 6.54 12.81
N PHE A 185 -0.87 7.72 13.36
CA PHE A 185 -0.83 8.97 12.62
C PHE A 185 -0.15 10.09 13.43
N TRP A 186 0.38 11.07 12.71
CA TRP A 186 0.93 12.27 13.33
C TRP A 186 -0.20 13.26 13.59
N GLY A 187 -0.29 13.73 14.83
CA GLY A 187 -1.24 14.76 15.23
C GLY A 187 -0.58 15.79 16.13
N THR A 188 -1.32 16.84 16.46
CA THR A 188 -0.89 17.87 17.40
C THR A 188 -1.64 17.67 18.73
N SER A 189 -0.90 17.59 19.84
CA SER A 189 -1.49 17.51 21.17
C SER A 189 -2.16 18.82 21.56
N LEU A 190 -2.97 18.81 22.62
CA LEU A 190 -3.59 20.01 23.18
C LEU A 190 -2.56 21.08 23.61
N GLU A 191 -1.31 20.66 23.88
CA GLU A 191 -0.19 21.52 24.23
C GLU A 191 0.56 22.08 23.01
N GLY A 192 0.08 21.78 21.78
CA GLY A 192 0.70 22.23 20.54
C GLY A 192 1.91 21.39 20.09
N THR A 193 2.23 20.30 20.78
CA THR A 193 3.36 19.44 20.44
C THR A 193 2.93 18.37 19.43
N ARG A 194 3.71 18.21 18.35
CA ARG A 194 3.50 17.17 17.35
C ARG A 194 3.95 15.82 17.90
N GLN A 195 3.03 14.86 17.93
CA GLN A 195 3.30 13.51 18.43
C GLN A 195 2.55 12.45 17.61
N VAL A 196 2.93 11.19 17.80
CA VAL A 196 2.27 10.04 17.15
C VAL A 196 1.10 9.60 18.03
N PHE A 197 -0.05 9.42 17.40
CA PHE A 197 -1.25 8.86 18.01
C PHE A 197 -1.53 7.49 17.38
N THR A 198 -2.08 6.59 18.16
CA THR A 198 -2.61 5.31 17.68
C THR A 198 -4.13 5.40 17.62
N TYR A 199 -4.70 5.29 16.43
CA TYR A 199 -6.13 5.15 16.24
C TYR A 199 -6.52 3.69 16.18
N THR A 200 -7.57 3.32 16.90
CA THR A 200 -8.17 1.98 16.85
C THR A 200 -9.67 2.12 16.72
N GLU A 201 -10.25 1.47 15.72
CA GLU A 201 -11.69 1.35 15.53
C GLU A 201 -12.08 -0.12 15.61
N ILE A 202 -13.07 -0.44 16.42
CA ILE A 202 -13.60 -1.79 16.59
C ILE A 202 -15.04 -1.80 16.12
N LEU A 203 -15.33 -2.66 15.14
CA LEU A 203 -16.65 -2.85 14.55
C LEU A 203 -17.16 -4.24 14.89
N THR A 204 -18.36 -4.29 15.46
CA THR A 204 -19.14 -5.51 15.70
C THR A 204 -20.51 -5.38 15.04
N ASP A 205 -21.31 -6.43 15.06
CA ASP A 205 -22.70 -6.35 14.61
C ASP A 205 -23.51 -5.36 15.46
N ASP A 206 -23.17 -5.20 16.76
CA ASP A 206 -23.92 -4.41 17.71
C ASP A 206 -23.36 -3.00 17.95
N SER A 207 -22.02 -2.84 17.88
CA SER A 207 -21.35 -1.58 18.29
C SER A 207 -20.24 -1.14 17.34
N ILE A 208 -19.99 0.16 17.37
CA ILE A 208 -18.84 0.84 16.77
C ILE A 208 -18.13 1.59 17.89
N GLU A 209 -16.86 1.27 18.12
CA GLU A 209 -16.05 1.86 19.16
C GLU A 209 -14.78 2.46 18.57
N GLU A 210 -14.45 3.68 18.99
CA GLU A 210 -13.28 4.42 18.52
C GLU A 210 -12.37 4.77 19.69
N TYR A 211 -11.08 4.50 19.54
CA TYR A 211 -10.05 4.72 20.56
C TYR A 211 -8.91 5.55 19.99
N ILE A 212 -8.32 6.39 20.85
CA ILE A 212 -7.04 7.06 20.58
C ILE A 212 -6.09 6.75 21.74
N ASN A 213 -4.92 6.17 21.44
CA ASN A 213 -3.95 5.72 22.45
C ASN A 213 -4.58 4.82 23.51
N ASP A 214 -5.44 3.88 23.07
CA ASP A 214 -6.20 2.94 23.91
C ASP A 214 -7.24 3.59 24.85
N GLU A 215 -7.47 4.91 24.74
CA GLU A 215 -8.55 5.62 25.44
C GLU A 215 -9.81 5.65 24.56
N LEU A 216 -10.95 5.21 25.11
CA LEU A 216 -12.23 5.21 24.40
C LEU A 216 -12.69 6.65 24.18
N ILE A 217 -12.84 7.04 22.90
CA ILE A 217 -13.29 8.38 22.50
C ILE A 217 -14.77 8.38 22.17
N ASP A 218 -15.24 7.34 21.49
CA ASP A 218 -16.64 7.22 21.10
C ASP A 218 -17.10 5.76 21.13
N SER A 219 -18.35 5.56 21.52
CA SER A 219 -19.01 4.25 21.48
C SER A 219 -20.48 4.45 21.12
N ARG A 220 -20.87 3.86 20.01
CA ARG A 220 -22.23 3.98 19.47
C ARG A 220 -22.77 2.64 18.97
N PRO A 221 -24.11 2.45 19.00
CA PRO A 221 -24.71 1.28 18.37
C PRO A 221 -24.41 1.24 16.86
N ASN A 222 -24.23 0.04 16.32
CA ASN A 222 -24.12 -0.15 14.88
C ASN A 222 -25.53 -0.15 14.24
N PRO A 223 -25.89 0.89 13.47
CA PRO A 223 -27.25 0.99 12.91
C PRO A 223 -27.54 -0.03 11.82
N LEU A 224 -26.51 -0.67 11.28
CA LEU A 224 -26.66 -1.65 10.20
C LEU A 224 -26.92 -3.06 10.70
N GLY A 225 -26.66 -3.35 11.99
CA GLY A 225 -26.79 -4.70 12.57
C GLY A 225 -25.88 -5.74 11.90
N THR A 226 -24.85 -5.28 11.19
CA THR A 226 -23.82 -6.10 10.57
C THR A 226 -22.54 -5.29 10.43
N ILE A 227 -21.39 -5.95 10.44
CA ILE A 227 -20.10 -5.27 10.28
C ILE A 227 -20.03 -4.65 8.87
N PRO A 228 -19.90 -3.31 8.74
CA PRO A 228 -19.93 -2.63 7.43
C PRO A 228 -18.57 -2.72 6.70
N VAL A 229 -17.92 -3.87 6.75
CA VAL A 229 -16.65 -4.12 6.07
C VAL A 229 -16.75 -5.42 5.28
N ILE A 230 -16.36 -5.35 4.03
CA ILE A 230 -16.30 -6.50 3.14
C ILE A 230 -14.83 -6.84 2.90
N HIS A 231 -14.46 -8.10 3.14
CA HIS A 231 -13.16 -8.65 2.79
C HIS A 231 -13.21 -9.30 1.39
N ILE A 232 -12.31 -8.90 0.52
CA ILE A 232 -12.18 -9.40 -0.84
C ILE A 232 -10.77 -9.98 -1.01
N PRO A 233 -10.58 -11.30 -0.82
CA PRO A 233 -9.31 -11.95 -1.12
C PRO A 233 -9.12 -12.03 -2.63
N ASN A 234 -7.96 -11.60 -3.14
CA ASN A 234 -7.66 -11.54 -4.57
C ASN A 234 -7.54 -12.96 -5.16
N ILE A 235 -6.38 -13.58 -5.08
CA ILE A 235 -6.26 -14.99 -5.49
C ILE A 235 -6.58 -15.86 -4.28
N ARG A 236 -7.74 -16.51 -4.29
CA ARG A 236 -8.20 -17.34 -3.18
C ARG A 236 -7.36 -18.59 -3.01
N ILE A 237 -6.96 -18.89 -1.78
CA ILE A 237 -6.27 -20.12 -1.41
C ILE A 237 -7.22 -21.00 -0.61
N SER A 238 -7.38 -22.26 -1.03
CA SER A 238 -8.20 -23.20 -0.29
C SER A 238 -7.67 -23.37 1.14
N GLY A 239 -8.56 -23.27 2.11
CA GLY A 239 -8.21 -23.43 3.52
C GLY A 239 -7.66 -22.16 4.20
N SER A 240 -7.49 -21.05 3.49
CA SER A 240 -7.07 -19.74 4.04
C SER A 240 -8.16 -18.70 3.84
N PRO A 241 -8.42 -17.80 4.80
CA PRO A 241 -9.24 -16.61 4.53
C PRO A 241 -8.48 -15.58 3.68
N TRP A 242 -7.15 -15.66 3.63
CA TRP A 242 -6.28 -14.68 2.96
C TRP A 242 -6.03 -15.02 1.50
N GLY A 243 -6.01 -14.00 0.67
CA GLY A 243 -5.64 -14.09 -0.72
C GLY A 243 -4.13 -13.96 -0.98
N LEU A 244 -3.71 -14.15 -2.24
CA LEU A 244 -2.37 -13.88 -2.74
C LEU A 244 -2.37 -12.66 -3.66
N ALA A 245 -1.26 -11.95 -3.66
CA ALA A 245 -0.95 -10.89 -4.62
C ALA A 245 -0.72 -11.49 -6.02
N ASP A 246 -1.15 -10.80 -7.08
CA ASP A 246 -1.00 -11.29 -8.45
C ASP A 246 0.46 -11.50 -8.84
N CYS A 247 1.33 -10.60 -8.39
CA CYS A 247 2.74 -10.61 -8.77
C CYS A 247 3.67 -11.25 -7.72
N PHE A 248 3.12 -12.02 -6.78
CA PHE A 248 3.93 -12.64 -5.72
C PHE A 248 5.04 -13.53 -6.28
N ASP A 249 4.73 -14.36 -7.26
CA ASP A 249 5.68 -15.36 -7.80
C ASP A 249 6.82 -14.74 -8.62
N ILE A 250 6.66 -13.51 -9.10
CA ILE A 250 7.71 -12.84 -9.89
C ILE A 250 8.75 -12.11 -9.04
N ILE A 251 8.60 -12.06 -7.72
CA ILE A 251 9.49 -11.29 -6.82
C ILE A 251 10.94 -11.72 -7.01
N ASN A 252 11.21 -13.01 -6.88
CA ASN A 252 12.58 -13.53 -7.01
C ASN A 252 13.14 -13.36 -8.42
N ILE A 253 12.31 -13.57 -9.44
CA ILE A 253 12.70 -13.37 -10.84
C ILE A 253 13.07 -11.91 -11.08
N ASN A 254 12.27 -10.96 -10.60
CA ASN A 254 12.53 -9.55 -10.78
C ASN A 254 13.80 -9.09 -10.02
N ARG A 255 14.05 -9.64 -8.83
CA ARG A 255 15.29 -9.39 -8.09
C ARG A 255 16.52 -9.90 -8.84
N THR A 256 16.53 -11.16 -9.24
CA THR A 256 17.63 -11.75 -10.01
C THR A 256 17.87 -11.01 -11.33
N TYR A 257 16.81 -10.61 -12.01
CA TYR A 257 16.93 -9.78 -13.21
C TYR A 257 17.65 -8.46 -12.95
N ASN A 258 17.26 -7.74 -11.88
CA ASN A 258 17.89 -6.47 -11.51
C ASN A 258 19.36 -6.66 -11.08
N GLU A 259 19.68 -7.72 -10.35
CA GLU A 259 21.05 -8.06 -9.97
C GLU A 259 21.91 -8.32 -11.23
N THR A 260 21.43 -9.16 -12.13
CA THR A 260 22.13 -9.45 -13.39
C THR A 260 22.31 -8.20 -14.27
N ALA A 261 21.27 -7.36 -14.39
CA ALA A 261 21.36 -6.11 -15.14
C ALA A 261 22.38 -5.15 -14.51
N THR A 262 22.46 -5.11 -13.20
CA THR A 262 23.43 -4.30 -12.45
C THR A 262 24.85 -4.82 -12.68
N ASP A 263 25.08 -6.13 -12.60
CA ASP A 263 26.39 -6.73 -12.85
C ASP A 263 26.88 -6.46 -14.28
N ILE A 264 25.98 -6.54 -15.26
CA ILE A 264 26.29 -6.17 -16.65
C ILE A 264 26.70 -4.69 -16.73
N ALA A 265 25.97 -3.79 -16.06
CA ALA A 265 26.31 -2.38 -16.05
C ALA A 265 27.70 -2.12 -15.42
N ASP A 266 28.03 -2.82 -14.33
CA ASP A 266 29.33 -2.73 -13.67
C ASP A 266 30.45 -3.24 -14.56
N ILE A 267 30.24 -4.38 -15.27
CA ILE A 267 31.19 -4.91 -16.24
C ILE A 267 31.42 -3.90 -17.39
N VAL A 268 30.36 -3.32 -17.93
CA VAL A 268 30.45 -2.32 -19.00
C VAL A 268 31.21 -1.10 -18.50
N ASN A 269 30.91 -0.57 -17.31
CA ASN A 269 31.60 0.56 -16.72
C ASN A 269 33.08 0.31 -16.47
N TYR A 270 33.43 -0.89 -15.98
CA TYR A 270 34.81 -1.31 -15.77
C TYR A 270 35.60 -1.36 -17.08
N HIS A 271 35.03 -1.93 -18.14
CA HIS A 271 35.67 -2.01 -19.44
C HIS A 271 35.67 -0.71 -20.22
N ALA A 272 34.69 0.18 -19.97
CA ALA A 272 34.62 1.49 -20.60
C ALA A 272 35.76 2.45 -20.14
N ALA A 273 36.34 2.17 -18.95
CA ALA A 273 37.46 2.95 -18.40
C ALA A 273 38.68 2.05 -18.11
N PRO A 274 39.27 1.41 -19.14
CA PRO A 274 40.36 0.48 -18.94
C PRO A 274 41.59 1.17 -18.35
N VAL A 275 42.22 0.55 -17.36
CA VAL A 275 43.52 0.98 -16.85
C VAL A 275 44.61 0.47 -17.80
N THR A 276 45.24 1.40 -18.51
CA THR A 276 46.39 1.07 -19.36
C THR A 276 47.68 1.08 -18.54
N VAL A 277 48.29 -0.08 -18.42
CA VAL A 277 49.61 -0.21 -17.81
C VAL A 277 50.66 -0.28 -18.91
N ILE A 278 51.65 0.59 -18.87
CA ILE A 278 52.74 0.65 -19.84
C ILE A 278 54.05 0.41 -19.10
N ILE A 279 54.78 -0.57 -19.57
CA ILE A 279 56.11 -0.94 -18.99
C ILE A 279 57.18 -0.54 -20.02
N GLY A 280 58.18 0.24 -19.60
CA GLY A 280 59.34 0.60 -20.44
C GLY A 280 59.21 1.92 -21.22
N ALA A 281 58.13 2.66 -21.10
CA ALA A 281 57.98 4.01 -21.74
C ALA A 281 57.63 5.07 -20.72
N LYS A 282 58.00 6.34 -20.97
CA LYS A 282 57.62 7.48 -20.13
C LYS A 282 56.19 7.94 -20.53
N ALA A 283 55.34 8.13 -19.51
CA ALA A 283 53.95 8.57 -19.70
C ALA A 283 53.83 9.86 -20.55
N SER A 284 54.85 10.73 -20.56
CA SER A 284 54.89 11.95 -21.36
C SER A 284 55.04 11.74 -22.88
N GLN A 285 55.36 10.52 -23.30
CA GLN A 285 55.56 10.17 -24.70
C GLN A 285 54.32 9.52 -25.33
N LEU A 286 53.24 9.40 -24.56
CA LEU A 286 52.03 8.71 -24.97
C LEU A 286 50.85 9.65 -25.07
N GLU A 287 50.27 9.72 -26.28
CA GLU A 287 49.03 10.47 -26.51
C GLU A 287 47.83 9.61 -26.14
N LYS A 288 46.95 10.09 -25.26
CA LYS A 288 45.64 9.50 -24.97
C LYS A 288 44.61 9.94 -26.00
N GLY A 289 43.90 9.01 -26.62
CA GLY A 289 42.79 9.30 -27.51
C GLY A 289 42.12 8.05 -28.05
N ALA A 290 40.84 8.17 -28.45
CA ALA A 290 40.17 7.13 -29.20
C ALA A 290 40.91 6.88 -30.51
N ASN A 291 41.12 5.62 -30.87
CA ASN A 291 41.84 5.18 -32.07
C ASN A 291 43.35 5.46 -32.07
N LYS A 292 43.99 5.67 -30.93
CA LYS A 292 45.45 5.68 -30.80
C LYS A 292 46.00 4.29 -30.57
N VAL A 293 46.92 3.87 -31.43
CA VAL A 293 47.63 2.59 -31.28
C VAL A 293 49.11 2.87 -30.97
N TRP A 294 49.64 2.28 -29.91
CA TRP A 294 51.04 2.35 -29.51
C TRP A 294 51.72 1.05 -29.98
N GLY A 295 52.56 1.16 -30.98
CA GLY A 295 53.33 0.08 -31.48
C GLY A 295 54.84 0.33 -31.29
N GLY A 296 55.62 -0.74 -31.01
CA GLY A 296 57.07 -0.69 -31.03
C GLY A 296 57.73 0.03 -29.83
N LEU A 297 57.25 -0.20 -28.63
CA LEU A 297 57.85 0.30 -27.38
C LEU A 297 59.03 -0.60 -26.95
#